data_339984a8356c11a9b88a93e7405a0f6b
#
_entry.id   339984a8356c11a9b88a93e7405a0f6b
#
_cell.length_a   1.000
_cell.length_b   1.000
_cell.length_c   1.000
_cell.angle_alpha   90.00
_cell.angle_beta   90.00
_cell.angle_gamma   90.00
#
_symmetry.space_group_name_H-M   'P 1'
#
loop_
_entity.id
_entity.type
_entity.pdbx_description
1 polymer ?
#
loop_
_entity_poly.entity_id
_entity_poly.type
_entity_poly.pdbx_seq_one_letter_code
_entity_poly.pdbx_strand_id
1 'polypeptide(L)'
;EWLSEGHDPIEIIPILADADSIRSAIAKNRGMTFKSSGPLEVGELYYSEDQTLLEIDPVEIVNINPLNPNVSPEEVIKWILFKAISERGSDLHIEKYFNTSRFRARVDGSLKTIHSCSEEQLPRFIALLKNYSNMSHQHQNLQDARFGMKIGRKRIDVRVSAMPCRKENQKLTMRFLDKQDGIKELSELNLSDRQSGVVSSTMNRDQGLVLVTGPTGSGKTTSLYAFINSINSDDINIHTIEDPIEY
;
A
#
# COMPACT_ATOMS: atom_id res chain seq x y z
N GLU A 1 -6.37 -8.12 -34.79
CA GLU A 1 -6.00 -9.08 -35.87
C GLU A 1 -5.11 -10.20 -35.36
N TRP A 2 -4.15 -9.97 -34.47
CA TRP A 2 -3.26 -11.01 -33.94
C TRP A 2 -3.96 -12.06 -33.05
N LEU A 3 -5.10 -11.73 -32.45
CA LEU A 3 -5.89 -12.61 -31.58
C LEU A 3 -6.89 -13.47 -32.37
N SER A 4 -6.99 -13.32 -33.69
CA SER A 4 -7.95 -14.06 -34.54
C SER A 4 -7.35 -15.28 -35.27
N GLU A 5 -6.06 -15.55 -35.13
CA GLU A 5 -5.35 -16.60 -35.87
C GLU A 5 -5.07 -17.89 -35.04
N GLY A 6 -5.99 -18.29 -34.18
CA GLY A 6 -5.98 -19.66 -33.64
C GLY A 6 -4.73 -20.08 -32.84
N HIS A 7 -3.97 -19.13 -32.30
CA HIS A 7 -2.89 -19.44 -31.38
C HIS A 7 -3.42 -19.73 -29.98
N ASP A 8 -2.88 -20.73 -29.33
CA ASP A 8 -3.21 -21.01 -27.94
C ASP A 8 -2.95 -19.75 -27.07
N PRO A 9 -3.85 -19.42 -26.13
CA PRO A 9 -3.68 -18.24 -25.30
C PRO A 9 -2.34 -18.27 -24.54
N ILE A 10 -1.61 -17.17 -24.59
CA ILE A 10 -0.32 -17.01 -23.89
C ILE A 10 -0.60 -16.84 -22.39
N GLU A 11 0.02 -17.65 -21.57
CA GLU A 11 -0.13 -17.65 -20.10
C GLU A 11 1.14 -17.07 -19.44
N ILE A 12 1.02 -16.07 -18.58
CA ILE A 12 2.14 -15.52 -17.79
C ILE A 12 1.98 -15.97 -16.35
N ILE A 13 2.91 -16.78 -15.87
CA ILE A 13 3.06 -17.07 -14.45
C ILE A 13 4.02 -16.03 -13.88
N PRO A 14 3.62 -15.18 -12.92
CA PRO A 14 4.55 -14.29 -12.27
C PRO A 14 5.55 -15.11 -11.45
N ILE A 15 6.84 -14.85 -11.63
CA ILE A 15 7.92 -15.46 -10.87
C ILE A 15 8.47 -14.42 -9.91
N LEU A 16 8.54 -14.74 -8.63
CA LEU A 16 9.25 -13.89 -7.67
C LEU A 16 10.75 -13.97 -7.94
N ALA A 17 11.36 -12.83 -8.25
CA ALA A 17 12.80 -12.70 -8.26
C ALA A 17 13.14 -11.36 -7.58
N ASP A 18 14.27 -11.31 -6.87
CA ASP A 18 14.77 -10.03 -6.40
C ASP A 18 15.07 -9.08 -7.57
N ALA A 19 15.10 -7.78 -7.29
CA ALA A 19 15.25 -6.76 -8.31
C ALA A 19 16.52 -6.94 -9.17
N ASP A 20 17.59 -7.49 -8.59
CA ASP A 20 18.85 -7.70 -9.30
C ASP A 20 18.80 -8.96 -10.18
N SER A 21 18.11 -10.00 -9.77
CA SER A 21 17.84 -11.18 -10.61
C SER A 21 16.98 -10.81 -11.82
N ILE A 22 15.97 -9.95 -11.64
CA ILE A 22 15.16 -9.43 -12.74
C ILE A 22 15.98 -8.57 -13.69
N ARG A 23 16.79 -7.64 -13.17
CA ARG A 23 17.69 -6.79 -13.96
C ARG A 23 18.69 -7.64 -14.73
N SER A 24 19.24 -8.66 -14.09
CA SER A 24 20.19 -9.61 -14.70
C SER A 24 19.53 -10.40 -15.84
N ALA A 25 18.31 -10.89 -15.65
CA ALA A 25 17.55 -11.60 -16.68
C ALA A 25 17.21 -10.68 -17.87
N ILE A 26 16.76 -9.45 -17.61
CA ILE A 26 16.48 -8.44 -18.64
C ILE A 26 17.78 -8.07 -19.39
N ALA A 27 18.88 -7.89 -18.67
CA ALA A 27 20.18 -7.57 -19.26
C ALA A 27 20.73 -8.69 -20.14
N LYS A 28 20.60 -9.94 -19.69
CA LYS A 28 21.02 -11.12 -20.44
C LYS A 28 20.27 -11.24 -21.77
N ASN A 29 18.99 -10.94 -21.77
CA ASN A 29 18.19 -10.93 -23.00
C ASN A 29 18.45 -9.72 -23.90
N ARG A 30 19.03 -8.62 -23.39
CA ARG A 30 19.38 -7.42 -24.14
C ARG A 30 20.87 -7.26 -24.42
N GLY A 31 21.69 -8.26 -24.09
CA GLY A 31 23.15 -8.22 -24.27
C GLY A 31 23.87 -7.24 -23.33
N MET A 32 23.22 -6.83 -22.22
CA MET A 32 23.82 -5.95 -21.21
C MET A 32 24.32 -6.79 -20.03
N THR A 33 25.57 -6.55 -19.61
CA THR A 33 26.13 -7.16 -18.40
C THR A 33 26.08 -6.17 -17.23
N PHE A 34 25.40 -6.55 -16.15
CA PHE A 34 25.50 -5.83 -14.88
C PHE A 34 26.58 -6.48 -13.99
N LYS A 35 27.42 -5.66 -13.38
CA LYS A 35 28.31 -6.13 -12.32
C LYS A 35 27.46 -6.47 -11.10
N SER A 36 27.45 -7.73 -10.70
CA SER A 36 26.83 -8.15 -9.45
C SER A 36 27.63 -7.58 -8.27
N SER A 37 27.03 -6.80 -7.45
CA SER A 37 27.52 -6.52 -6.10
C SER A 37 27.16 -7.72 -5.24
N GLY A 38 28.04 -8.71 -5.09
CA GLY A 38 28.00 -9.82 -4.13
C GLY A 38 26.71 -10.67 -4.06
N PRO A 39 26.77 -11.87 -3.47
CA PRO A 39 25.56 -12.62 -3.18
C PRO A 39 24.75 -11.82 -2.15
N LEU A 40 23.57 -11.34 -2.57
CA LEU A 40 22.56 -10.95 -1.60
C LEU A 40 22.22 -12.23 -0.84
N GLU A 41 22.63 -12.30 0.43
CA GLU A 41 21.98 -13.22 1.33
C GLU A 41 20.48 -12.99 1.14
N VAL A 42 19.73 -14.07 0.95
CA VAL A 42 18.29 -14.06 1.02
C VAL A 42 17.99 -13.72 2.47
N GLY A 43 18.16 -12.45 2.81
CA GLY A 43 17.71 -11.90 4.06
C GLY A 43 16.22 -12.13 4.03
N GLU A 44 15.78 -12.99 4.92
CA GLU A 44 14.40 -13.06 5.31
C GLU A 44 13.89 -11.62 5.31
N LEU A 45 12.91 -11.33 4.46
CA LEU A 45 12.11 -10.10 4.55
C LEU A 45 11.29 -10.22 5.84
N TYR A 46 12.01 -10.40 6.95
CA TYR A 46 11.49 -10.10 8.26
C TYR A 46 11.17 -8.62 8.23
N TYR A 47 9.94 -8.31 8.37
CA TYR A 47 9.55 -7.02 8.90
C TYR A 47 10.45 -6.78 10.09
N SER A 48 11.35 -5.82 9.99
CA SER A 48 12.12 -5.42 11.14
C SER A 48 11.11 -5.09 12.22
N GLU A 49 11.16 -5.80 13.34
CA GLU A 49 10.34 -5.52 14.53
C GLU A 49 10.53 -4.08 15.02
N ASP A 50 11.51 -3.38 14.47
CA ASP A 50 11.88 -1.99 14.73
C ASP A 50 11.04 -0.92 14.02
N GLN A 51 9.99 -1.26 13.24
CA GLN A 51 9.10 -0.23 12.74
C GLN A 51 8.30 0.37 13.90
N THR A 52 8.44 1.67 14.11
CA THR A 52 7.67 2.43 15.09
C THR A 52 6.19 2.06 14.97
N LEU A 53 5.67 1.40 15.98
CA LEU A 53 4.25 1.01 16.01
C LEU A 53 3.47 2.10 16.73
N LEU A 54 2.67 2.84 15.96
CA LEU A 54 1.75 3.82 16.52
C LEU A 54 0.49 3.09 17.03
N GLU A 55 0.33 3.04 18.36
CA GLU A 55 -0.87 2.46 18.95
C GLU A 55 -1.96 3.51 19.16
N ILE A 56 -3.18 3.16 18.76
CA ILE A 56 -4.40 3.96 18.93
C ILE A 56 -5.43 3.11 19.64
N ASP A 57 -5.86 3.55 20.83
CA ASP A 57 -6.98 2.94 21.52
C ASP A 57 -8.29 3.53 20.98
N PRO A 58 -9.16 2.70 20.36
CA PRO A 58 -10.43 3.17 19.81
C PRO A 58 -11.36 3.76 20.88
N VAL A 59 -11.29 3.29 22.14
CA VAL A 59 -12.17 3.71 23.23
C VAL A 59 -11.79 5.11 23.72
N GLU A 60 -10.51 5.37 23.84
CA GLU A 60 -10.01 6.67 24.27
C GLU A 60 -10.15 7.71 23.18
N ILE A 61 -9.74 7.35 21.95
CA ILE A 61 -9.62 8.29 20.84
C ILE A 61 -10.95 8.83 20.34
N VAL A 62 -12.03 8.03 20.42
CA VAL A 62 -13.36 8.42 19.94
C VAL A 62 -13.93 9.62 20.73
N ASN A 63 -13.49 9.79 21.97
CA ASN A 63 -13.95 10.86 22.86
C ASN A 63 -13.14 12.16 22.74
N ILE A 64 -12.08 12.17 21.94
CA ILE A 64 -11.25 13.35 21.74
C ILE A 64 -11.98 14.37 20.89
N ASN A 65 -12.03 15.61 21.39
CA ASN A 65 -12.44 16.76 20.59
C ASN A 65 -11.19 17.43 19.97
N PRO A 66 -10.92 17.24 18.67
CA PRO A 66 -9.72 17.77 18.03
C PRO A 66 -9.69 19.31 17.92
N LEU A 67 -10.79 19.98 18.24
CA LEU A 67 -10.89 21.45 18.26
C LEU A 67 -10.62 22.05 19.65
N ASN A 68 -10.50 21.21 20.68
CA ASN A 68 -10.17 21.67 22.03
C ASN A 68 -8.66 22.05 22.07
N PRO A 69 -8.30 23.32 22.43
CA PRO A 69 -6.92 23.77 22.47
C PRO A 69 -6.04 23.06 23.50
N ASN A 70 -6.65 22.38 24.48
CA ASN A 70 -5.94 21.62 25.51
C ASN A 70 -5.59 20.19 25.08
N VAL A 71 -6.10 19.73 23.94
CA VAL A 71 -5.73 18.42 23.37
C VAL A 71 -4.38 18.51 22.72
N SER A 72 -3.50 17.56 23.00
CA SER A 72 -2.15 17.55 22.45
C SER A 72 -2.16 17.34 20.92
N PRO A 73 -1.18 17.87 20.18
CA PRO A 73 -1.07 17.62 18.74
C PRO A 73 -0.97 16.13 18.39
N GLU A 74 -0.41 15.34 19.29
CA GLU A 74 -0.30 13.88 19.10
C GLU A 74 -1.68 13.21 19.15
N GLU A 75 -2.51 13.56 20.13
CA GLU A 75 -3.88 13.05 20.23
C GLU A 75 -4.73 13.47 19.03
N VAL A 76 -4.56 14.71 18.56
CA VAL A 76 -5.25 15.18 17.34
C VAL A 76 -4.84 14.35 16.12
N ILE A 77 -3.56 14.05 15.94
CA ILE A 77 -3.08 13.20 14.84
C ILE A 77 -3.64 11.79 14.97
N LYS A 78 -3.59 11.19 16.15
CA LYS A 78 -4.20 9.88 16.40
C LYS A 78 -5.68 9.87 16.05
N TRP A 79 -6.39 10.91 16.45
CA TRP A 79 -7.82 11.07 16.12
C TRP A 79 -8.06 11.19 14.61
N ILE A 80 -7.25 11.99 13.90
CA ILE A 80 -7.36 12.15 12.44
C ILE A 80 -7.13 10.81 11.72
N LEU A 81 -6.09 10.07 12.12
CA LEU A 81 -5.78 8.76 11.54
C LEU A 81 -6.90 7.75 11.81
N PHE A 82 -7.36 7.69 13.06
CA PHE A 82 -8.48 6.85 13.44
C PHE A 82 -9.74 7.19 12.63
N LYS A 83 -10.07 8.46 12.51
CA LYS A 83 -11.25 8.93 11.78
C LYS A 83 -11.17 8.60 10.29
N ALA A 84 -10.02 8.84 9.67
CA ALA A 84 -9.78 8.50 8.25
C ALA A 84 -10.00 7.01 7.97
N ILE A 85 -9.47 6.14 8.84
CA ILE A 85 -9.59 4.68 8.69
C ILE A 85 -10.99 4.19 9.01
N SER A 86 -11.64 4.75 10.04
CA SER A 86 -13.03 4.40 10.39
C SER A 86 -14.01 4.73 9.27
N GLU A 87 -13.72 5.74 8.46
CA GLU A 87 -14.49 6.09 7.27
C GLU A 87 -14.05 5.30 6.01
N ARG A 88 -13.23 4.26 6.17
CA ARG A 88 -12.66 3.45 5.07
C ARG A 88 -11.84 4.27 4.06
N GLY A 89 -11.12 5.28 4.56
CA GLY A 89 -10.23 6.07 3.74
C GLY A 89 -9.06 5.24 3.21
N SER A 90 -8.77 5.34 1.92
CA SER A 90 -7.60 4.72 1.29
C SER A 90 -6.34 5.54 1.46
N ASP A 91 -6.48 6.86 1.40
CA ASP A 91 -5.38 7.82 1.47
C ASP A 91 -5.75 8.98 2.38
N LEU A 92 -4.75 9.57 3.05
CA LEU A 92 -4.87 10.83 3.78
C LEU A 92 -3.88 11.84 3.20
N HIS A 93 -4.39 12.98 2.76
CA HIS A 93 -3.61 14.10 2.24
C HIS A 93 -3.57 15.23 3.26
N ILE A 94 -2.36 15.70 3.57
CA ILE A 94 -2.11 16.81 4.48
C ILE A 94 -1.49 17.91 3.67
N GLU A 95 -2.24 19.01 3.52
CA GLU A 95 -1.90 20.06 2.57
C GLU A 95 -2.16 21.44 3.16
N LYS A 96 -1.25 22.37 2.85
CA LYS A 96 -1.52 23.79 3.05
C LYS A 96 -2.44 24.29 1.93
N TYR A 97 -3.50 25.01 2.29
CA TYR A 97 -4.44 25.59 1.38
C TYR A 97 -4.77 27.05 1.76
N PHE A 98 -4.28 28.02 0.98
CA PHE A 98 -4.38 29.44 1.29
C PHE A 98 -3.91 29.74 2.72
N ASN A 99 -4.80 30.18 3.59
CA ASN A 99 -4.54 30.54 4.99
C ASN A 99 -4.90 29.42 5.98
N THR A 100 -5.18 28.23 5.50
CA THR A 100 -5.52 27.07 6.34
C THR A 100 -4.76 25.85 5.88
N SER A 101 -4.71 24.86 6.75
CA SER A 101 -4.18 23.52 6.40
C SER A 101 -5.29 22.50 6.51
N ARG A 102 -5.35 21.56 5.59
CA ARG A 102 -6.42 20.58 5.49
C ARG A 102 -5.88 19.16 5.52
N PHE A 103 -6.55 18.32 6.26
CA PHE A 103 -6.40 16.88 6.29
C PHE A 103 -7.59 16.28 5.55
N ARG A 104 -7.34 15.71 4.37
CA ARG A 104 -8.38 15.17 3.51
C ARG A 104 -8.18 13.68 3.30
N ALA A 105 -9.16 12.87 3.69
CA ALA A 105 -9.17 11.45 3.38
C ALA A 105 -9.87 11.17 2.05
N ARG A 106 -9.36 10.20 1.30
CA ARG A 106 -10.03 9.66 0.11
C ARG A 106 -10.95 8.55 0.54
N VAL A 107 -12.24 8.78 0.50
CA VAL A 107 -13.30 7.83 0.87
C VAL A 107 -14.16 7.59 -0.37
N ASP A 108 -14.30 6.34 -0.79
CA ASP A 108 -15.08 5.96 -1.99
C ASP A 108 -14.70 6.78 -3.24
N GLY A 109 -13.40 6.97 -3.45
CA GLY A 109 -12.85 7.73 -4.57
C GLY A 109 -12.91 9.26 -4.41
N SER A 110 -13.66 9.80 -3.46
CA SER A 110 -13.85 11.24 -3.22
C SER A 110 -13.01 11.75 -2.05
N LEU A 111 -12.48 12.98 -2.16
CA LEU A 111 -11.74 13.62 -1.08
C LEU A 111 -12.68 14.33 -0.11
N LYS A 112 -12.68 13.92 1.16
CA LYS A 112 -13.43 14.54 2.26
C LYS A 112 -12.48 15.19 3.24
N THR A 113 -12.78 16.39 3.72
CA THR A 113 -12.00 17.05 4.78
C THR A 113 -12.34 16.41 6.12
N ILE A 114 -11.34 15.81 6.76
CA ILE A 114 -11.46 15.20 8.10
C ILE A 114 -11.19 16.24 9.19
N HIS A 115 -10.18 17.10 8.96
CA HIS A 115 -9.77 18.13 9.89
C HIS A 115 -9.17 19.33 9.17
N SER A 116 -9.19 20.49 9.81
CA SER A 116 -8.51 21.70 9.36
C SER A 116 -7.83 22.37 10.54
N CYS A 117 -6.64 22.92 10.32
CA CYS A 117 -5.89 23.63 11.36
C CYS A 117 -5.30 24.94 10.80
N SER A 118 -4.78 25.78 11.70
CA SER A 118 -4.07 26.99 11.33
C SER A 118 -2.71 26.65 10.66
N GLU A 119 -2.14 27.63 9.95
CA GLU A 119 -0.81 27.48 9.35
C GLU A 119 0.28 27.21 10.40
N GLU A 120 0.13 27.79 11.59
CA GLU A 120 1.10 27.65 12.69
C GLU A 120 1.11 26.26 13.31
N GLN A 121 0.00 25.54 13.24
CA GLN A 121 -0.12 24.18 13.78
C GLN A 121 0.41 23.12 12.81
N LEU A 122 0.34 23.35 11.50
CA LEU A 122 0.73 22.38 10.49
C LEU A 122 2.16 21.84 10.66
N PRO A 123 3.20 22.66 10.91
CA PRO A 123 4.56 22.16 11.07
C PRO A 123 4.70 21.15 12.21
N ARG A 124 3.95 21.33 13.30
CA ARG A 124 3.95 20.41 14.45
C ARG A 124 3.37 19.05 14.07
N PHE A 125 2.27 19.04 13.31
CA PHE A 125 1.67 17.80 12.81
C PHE A 125 2.58 17.07 11.82
N ILE A 126 3.21 17.81 10.91
CA ILE A 126 4.18 17.24 9.97
C ILE A 126 5.38 16.63 10.71
N ALA A 127 5.91 17.32 11.72
CA ALA A 127 7.03 16.84 12.50
C ALA A 127 6.70 15.53 13.23
N LEU A 128 5.51 15.43 13.85
CA LEU A 128 5.05 14.19 14.51
C LEU A 128 4.94 13.03 13.53
N LEU A 129 4.35 13.25 12.37
CA LEU A 129 4.20 12.21 11.35
C LEU A 129 5.55 11.76 10.76
N LYS A 130 6.48 12.69 10.61
CA LYS A 130 7.86 12.36 10.22
C LYS A 130 8.59 11.55 11.28
N ASN A 131 8.36 11.84 12.57
CA ASN A 131 8.92 11.05 13.66
C ASN A 131 8.40 9.60 13.61
N TYR A 132 7.09 9.39 13.43
CA TYR A 132 6.52 8.04 13.33
C TYR A 132 7.05 7.27 12.12
N SER A 133 7.36 7.94 11.04
CA SER A 133 7.88 7.35 9.81
C SER A 133 9.40 7.39 9.68
N ASN A 134 10.10 7.81 10.72
CA ASN A 134 11.57 7.92 10.75
C ASN A 134 12.17 8.77 9.61
N MET A 135 11.42 9.79 9.18
CA MET A 135 11.82 10.71 8.12
C MET A 135 12.69 11.86 8.65
N SER A 136 13.59 12.33 7.80
CA SER A 136 14.35 13.57 8.09
C SER A 136 13.44 14.78 8.17
N HIS A 137 13.71 15.69 9.12
CA HIS A 137 13.01 16.97 9.22
C HIS A 137 13.38 17.98 8.14
N GLN A 138 14.38 17.69 7.31
CA GLN A 138 14.73 18.54 6.18
C GLN A 138 13.58 18.62 5.17
N HIS A 139 13.32 19.83 4.65
CA HIS A 139 12.15 20.12 3.82
C HIS A 139 12.44 20.06 2.30
N GLN A 140 13.70 19.90 1.91
CA GLN A 140 14.12 20.12 0.52
C GLN A 140 13.98 18.89 -0.39
N ASN A 141 13.87 17.70 0.19
CA ASN A 141 13.87 16.46 -0.57
C ASN A 141 12.52 15.74 -0.50
N LEU A 142 12.18 15.07 -1.59
CA LEU A 142 11.14 14.04 -1.59
C LEU A 142 11.59 12.91 -0.66
N GLN A 143 10.71 12.49 0.22
CA GLN A 143 10.98 11.39 1.15
C GLN A 143 9.81 10.42 1.13
N ASP A 144 10.12 9.15 1.11
CA ASP A 144 9.16 8.06 1.22
C ASP A 144 9.57 7.17 2.40
N ALA A 145 8.61 6.80 3.22
CA ALA A 145 8.82 5.94 4.37
C ALA A 145 7.57 5.13 4.70
N ARG A 146 7.69 4.27 5.72
CA ARG A 146 6.60 3.43 6.20
C ARG A 146 6.62 3.38 7.73
N PHE A 147 5.45 3.22 8.33
CA PHE A 147 5.33 2.87 9.74
C PHE A 147 4.12 1.97 9.96
N GLY A 148 4.18 1.17 11.03
CA GLY A 148 3.06 0.36 11.48
C GLY A 148 2.12 1.15 12.38
N MET A 149 0.82 0.92 12.24
CA MET A 149 -0.20 1.45 13.13
C MET A 149 -1.10 0.32 13.61
N LYS A 150 -1.46 0.38 14.90
CA LYS A 150 -2.37 -0.59 15.53
C LYS A 150 -3.57 0.16 16.11
N ILE A 151 -4.76 -0.21 15.68
CA ILE A 151 -6.04 0.33 16.17
C ILE A 151 -6.80 -0.82 16.82
N GLY A 152 -6.82 -0.87 18.14
CA GLY A 152 -7.32 -2.01 18.88
C GLY A 152 -6.59 -3.29 18.48
N ARG A 153 -7.28 -4.23 17.82
CA ARG A 153 -6.69 -5.48 17.33
C ARG A 153 -6.20 -5.39 15.88
N LYS A 154 -6.55 -4.33 15.17
CA LYS A 154 -6.25 -4.17 13.75
C LYS A 154 -4.88 -3.56 13.55
N ARG A 155 -4.04 -4.19 12.74
CA ARG A 155 -2.75 -3.67 12.31
C ARG A 155 -2.85 -3.15 10.88
N ILE A 156 -2.34 -1.95 10.65
CA ILE A 156 -2.37 -1.25 9.37
C ILE A 156 -0.96 -0.77 9.06
N ASP A 157 -0.47 -1.07 7.89
CA ASP A 157 0.76 -0.50 7.39
C ASP A 157 0.45 0.84 6.70
N VAL A 158 1.24 1.85 7.03
CA VAL A 158 1.07 3.20 6.47
C VAL A 158 2.29 3.56 5.64
N ARG A 159 2.08 3.86 4.37
CA ARG A 159 3.08 4.48 3.52
C ARG A 159 2.94 5.98 3.57
N VAL A 160 4.05 6.67 3.75
CA VAL A 160 4.08 8.13 3.83
C VAL A 160 5.02 8.66 2.76
N SER A 161 4.53 9.58 1.96
CA SER A 161 5.34 10.37 1.03
C SER A 161 5.28 11.83 1.44
N ALA A 162 6.44 12.44 1.65
CA ALA A 162 6.59 13.86 1.97
C ALA A 162 7.17 14.59 0.76
N MET A 163 6.39 15.47 0.17
CA MET A 163 6.75 16.24 -1.01
C MET A 163 7.03 17.70 -0.62
N PRO A 164 8.20 18.26 -1.00
CA PRO A 164 8.47 19.68 -0.80
C PRO A 164 7.53 20.54 -1.65
N CYS A 165 7.08 21.65 -1.05
CA CYS A 165 6.24 22.65 -1.68
C CYS A 165 6.94 24.02 -1.60
N ARG A 166 6.32 25.04 -2.22
CA ARG A 166 6.85 26.40 -2.14
C ARG A 166 6.92 26.92 -0.69
N LYS A 167 7.88 27.79 -0.38
CA LYS A 167 8.05 28.47 0.92
C LYS A 167 8.24 27.51 2.10
N GLU A 168 9.13 26.53 1.94
CA GLU A 168 9.49 25.59 3.01
C GLU A 168 8.31 24.75 3.55
N ASN A 169 7.18 24.75 2.85
CA ASN A 169 6.05 23.90 3.18
C ASN A 169 6.24 22.49 2.59
N GLN A 170 5.58 21.54 3.18
CA GLN A 170 5.52 20.16 2.69
C GLN A 170 4.07 19.71 2.59
N LYS A 171 3.83 18.86 1.60
CA LYS A 171 2.63 18.04 1.49
C LYS A 171 2.98 16.65 1.93
N LEU A 172 2.19 16.07 2.82
CA LEU A 172 2.27 14.65 3.14
C LEU A 172 1.09 13.91 2.52
N THR A 173 1.39 12.75 1.96
CA THR A 173 0.37 11.81 1.50
C THR A 173 0.62 10.49 2.20
N MET A 174 -0.39 9.97 2.85
CA MET A 174 -0.34 8.67 3.52
C MET A 174 -1.29 7.73 2.81
N ARG A 175 -0.86 6.51 2.54
CA ARG A 175 -1.71 5.41 2.06
C ARG A 175 -1.84 4.37 3.14
N PHE A 176 -3.06 3.98 3.45
CA PHE A 176 -3.37 2.94 4.42
C PHE A 176 -3.44 1.59 3.71
N LEU A 177 -2.60 0.66 4.16
CA LEU A 177 -2.54 -0.70 3.65
C LEU A 177 -3.09 -1.63 4.73
N ASP A 178 -4.33 -2.03 4.56
CA ASP A 178 -5.00 -2.93 5.47
C ASP A 178 -4.72 -4.37 5.10
N LYS A 179 -3.83 -5.02 5.85
CA LYS A 179 -3.49 -6.44 5.62
C LYS A 179 -4.54 -7.42 6.17
N GLN A 180 -5.52 -6.93 6.95
CA GLN A 180 -6.50 -7.81 7.59
C GLN A 180 -7.70 -8.16 6.71
N ASP A 181 -7.88 -7.46 5.59
CA ASP A 181 -8.83 -7.92 4.57
C ASP A 181 -8.37 -9.20 3.87
N GLY A 182 -7.35 -9.85 4.42
CA GLY A 182 -6.85 -11.17 4.11
C GLY A 182 -6.83 -11.53 2.60
N ILE A 183 -6.03 -12.49 2.24
CA ILE A 183 -6.13 -13.09 0.90
C ILE A 183 -7.52 -13.72 0.81
N LYS A 184 -8.37 -13.18 -0.06
CA LYS A 184 -9.72 -13.68 -0.29
C LYS A 184 -9.68 -15.06 -0.93
N GLU A 185 -10.66 -15.88 -0.59
CA GLU A 185 -10.91 -17.09 -1.35
C GLU A 185 -11.58 -16.75 -2.69
N LEU A 186 -11.44 -17.65 -3.66
CA LEU A 186 -12.07 -17.48 -4.98
C LEU A 186 -13.59 -17.29 -4.87
N SER A 187 -14.23 -17.96 -3.92
CA SER A 187 -15.65 -17.86 -3.57
C SER A 187 -16.08 -16.47 -3.11
N GLU A 188 -15.17 -15.69 -2.52
CA GLU A 188 -15.44 -14.35 -1.98
C GLU A 188 -15.32 -13.24 -3.03
N LEU A 189 -14.87 -13.56 -4.25
CA LEU A 189 -14.75 -12.59 -5.34
C LEU A 189 -16.10 -12.24 -6.01
N ASN A 190 -17.21 -12.82 -5.55
CA ASN A 190 -18.55 -12.63 -6.13
C ASN A 190 -18.59 -12.91 -7.65
N LEU A 191 -17.81 -13.90 -8.11
CA LEU A 191 -17.85 -14.38 -9.48
C LEU A 191 -19.12 -15.23 -9.69
N SER A 192 -19.70 -15.17 -10.88
CA SER A 192 -20.74 -16.13 -11.26
C SER A 192 -20.16 -17.55 -11.37
N ASP A 193 -21.00 -18.59 -11.24
CA ASP A 193 -20.56 -20.00 -11.34
C ASP A 193 -19.78 -20.26 -12.63
N ARG A 194 -20.21 -19.67 -13.74
CA ARG A 194 -19.50 -19.78 -15.02
C ARG A 194 -18.11 -19.14 -14.95
N GLN A 195 -17.99 -17.93 -14.38
CA GLN A 195 -16.70 -17.23 -14.26
C GLN A 195 -15.76 -17.99 -13.31
N SER A 196 -16.29 -18.46 -12.18
CA SER A 196 -15.52 -19.26 -11.22
C SER A 196 -15.01 -20.56 -11.86
N GLY A 197 -15.84 -21.24 -12.63
CA GLY A 197 -15.45 -22.45 -13.37
C GLY A 197 -14.36 -22.17 -14.42
N VAL A 198 -14.44 -21.04 -15.15
CA VAL A 198 -13.41 -20.64 -16.11
C VAL A 198 -12.10 -20.32 -15.39
N VAL A 199 -12.13 -19.55 -14.31
CA VAL A 199 -10.93 -19.24 -13.52
C VAL A 199 -10.30 -20.51 -12.99
N SER A 200 -11.07 -21.39 -12.31
CA SER A 200 -10.56 -22.63 -11.76
C SER A 200 -9.94 -23.55 -12.84
N SER A 201 -10.59 -23.69 -13.99
CA SER A 201 -10.04 -24.48 -15.09
C SER A 201 -8.78 -23.87 -15.70
N THR A 202 -8.67 -22.54 -15.70
CA THR A 202 -7.50 -21.83 -16.21
C THR A 202 -6.32 -21.95 -15.25
N MET A 203 -6.57 -21.80 -13.95
CA MET A 203 -5.52 -21.88 -12.92
C MET A 203 -4.94 -23.29 -12.74
N ASN A 204 -5.63 -24.32 -13.18
CA ASN A 204 -5.16 -25.71 -13.16
C ASN A 204 -4.47 -26.16 -14.45
N ARG A 205 -4.12 -25.25 -15.36
CA ARG A 205 -3.36 -25.59 -16.58
C ARG A 205 -1.87 -25.62 -16.28
N ASP A 206 -1.16 -26.49 -16.97
CA ASP A 206 0.29 -26.65 -16.80
C ASP A 206 1.09 -25.47 -17.35
N GLN A 207 0.52 -24.68 -18.25
CA GLN A 207 1.20 -23.53 -18.88
C GLN A 207 0.21 -22.52 -19.49
N GLY A 208 0.63 -21.26 -19.60
CA GLY A 208 -0.14 -20.20 -20.22
C GLY A 208 0.09 -18.82 -19.58
N LEU A 209 -0.75 -17.82 -19.91
CA LEU A 209 -0.69 -16.44 -19.39
C LEU A 209 -2.08 -15.99 -18.94
N VAL A 210 -2.22 -15.57 -17.68
CA VAL A 210 -3.43 -14.94 -17.16
C VAL A 210 -3.19 -13.44 -16.96
N LEU A 211 -3.94 -12.58 -17.66
CA LEU A 211 -3.87 -11.14 -17.52
C LEU A 211 -5.07 -10.62 -16.72
N VAL A 212 -4.81 -9.95 -15.61
CA VAL A 212 -5.81 -9.23 -14.83
C VAL A 212 -5.62 -7.74 -15.02
N THR A 213 -6.55 -7.09 -15.72
CA THR A 213 -6.45 -5.68 -16.08
C THR A 213 -7.61 -4.87 -15.53
N GLY A 214 -7.41 -3.56 -15.35
CA GLY A 214 -8.45 -2.66 -14.87
C GLY A 214 -7.87 -1.39 -14.23
N PRO A 215 -8.70 -0.39 -13.91
CA PRO A 215 -8.26 0.84 -13.24
C PRO A 215 -7.80 0.57 -11.80
N THR A 216 -7.19 1.57 -11.17
CA THR A 216 -6.81 1.50 -9.75
C THR A 216 -8.07 1.30 -8.89
N GLY A 217 -8.00 0.43 -7.89
CA GLY A 217 -9.12 0.10 -7.01
C GLY A 217 -10.15 -0.87 -7.60
N SER A 218 -9.94 -1.43 -8.80
CA SER A 218 -10.86 -2.41 -9.40
C SER A 218 -10.74 -3.84 -8.84
N GLY A 219 -9.84 -4.08 -7.89
CA GLY A 219 -9.64 -5.38 -7.27
C GLY A 219 -8.66 -6.31 -8.01
N LYS A 220 -7.79 -5.78 -8.89
CA LYS A 220 -6.80 -6.59 -9.61
C LYS A 220 -5.93 -7.43 -8.68
N THR A 221 -5.28 -6.79 -7.72
CA THR A 221 -4.39 -7.44 -6.75
C THR A 221 -5.17 -8.44 -5.92
N THR A 222 -6.34 -8.07 -5.42
CA THR A 222 -7.22 -8.97 -4.67
C THR A 222 -7.57 -10.22 -5.47
N SER A 223 -7.89 -10.07 -6.77
CA SER A 223 -8.19 -11.20 -7.65
C SER A 223 -6.95 -12.08 -7.88
N LEU A 224 -5.78 -11.49 -8.15
CA LEU A 224 -4.53 -12.23 -8.35
C LEU A 224 -4.17 -13.06 -7.12
N TYR A 225 -4.23 -12.46 -5.92
CA TYR A 225 -3.97 -13.20 -4.69
C TYR A 225 -4.98 -14.32 -4.45
N ALA A 226 -6.27 -14.09 -4.73
CA ALA A 226 -7.27 -15.13 -4.63
C ALA A 226 -7.03 -16.29 -5.61
N PHE A 227 -6.57 -15.98 -6.84
CA PHE A 227 -6.23 -17.00 -7.83
C PHE A 227 -5.01 -17.81 -7.37
N ILE A 228 -3.94 -17.13 -6.92
CA ILE A 228 -2.74 -17.80 -6.40
C ILE A 228 -3.12 -18.66 -5.18
N ASN A 229 -3.91 -18.12 -4.26
CA ASN A 229 -4.35 -18.86 -3.08
C ASN A 229 -5.14 -20.13 -3.43
N SER A 230 -5.93 -20.08 -4.52
CA SER A 230 -6.73 -21.23 -4.95
C SER A 230 -5.92 -22.42 -5.45
N ILE A 231 -4.67 -22.18 -5.87
CA ILE A 231 -3.75 -23.24 -6.33
C ILE A 231 -2.61 -23.50 -5.35
N ASN A 232 -2.54 -22.74 -4.25
CA ASN A 232 -1.47 -22.87 -3.28
C ASN A 232 -1.59 -24.18 -2.50
N SER A 233 -0.62 -25.06 -2.70
CA SER A 233 -0.50 -26.36 -2.02
C SER A 233 0.96 -26.68 -1.77
N ASP A 234 1.25 -27.62 -0.89
CA ASP A 234 2.62 -28.05 -0.57
C ASP A 234 3.38 -28.63 -1.76
N ASP A 235 2.64 -29.07 -2.80
CA ASP A 235 3.21 -29.68 -4.01
C ASP A 235 3.54 -28.66 -5.11
N ILE A 236 3.17 -27.37 -4.94
CA ILE A 236 3.31 -26.34 -5.97
C ILE A 236 4.24 -25.23 -5.46
N ASN A 237 5.28 -24.95 -6.24
CA ASN A 237 6.20 -23.85 -5.97
C ASN A 237 5.70 -22.59 -6.67
N ILE A 238 5.27 -21.57 -5.88
CA ILE A 238 4.72 -20.32 -6.39
C ILE A 238 5.72 -19.19 -6.10
N HIS A 239 6.03 -18.39 -7.11
CA HIS A 239 6.86 -17.20 -6.99
C HIS A 239 6.08 -15.98 -7.47
N THR A 240 6.15 -14.87 -6.74
CA THR A 240 5.56 -13.59 -7.16
C THR A 240 6.63 -12.51 -7.29
N ILE A 241 6.41 -11.57 -8.20
CA ILE A 241 7.21 -10.34 -8.34
C ILE A 241 6.27 -9.17 -8.15
N GLU A 242 6.55 -8.36 -7.14
CA GLU A 242 5.66 -7.27 -6.76
C GLU A 242 6.43 -5.98 -6.50
N ASP A 243 5.89 -4.86 -6.96
CA ASP A 243 6.42 -3.53 -6.69
C ASP A 243 5.26 -2.54 -6.40
N PRO A 244 4.97 -2.40 -5.10
CA PRO A 244 5.44 -3.10 -3.91
C PRO A 244 4.56 -4.32 -3.54
N ILE A 245 5.04 -5.17 -2.63
CA ILE A 245 4.21 -6.22 -2.01
C ILE A 245 3.05 -5.55 -1.26
N GLU A 246 1.82 -5.98 -1.55
CA GLU A 246 0.61 -5.39 -0.94
C GLU A 246 0.07 -6.22 0.25
N TYR A 247 0.29 -7.57 0.26
CA TYR A 247 -0.20 -8.49 1.30
C TYR A 247 0.91 -9.34 1.90
#